data_1a595f2ad1f726578daf31c5ca5c6040
#
_entry.id   1a595f2ad1f726578daf31c5ca5c6040
#
_cell.length_a   1.000
_cell.length_b   1.000
_cell.length_c   1.000
_cell.angle_alpha   90.00
_cell.angle_beta   90.00
_cell.angle_gamma   90.00
#
_symmetry.space_group_name_H-M   'P 1'
#
loop_
_entity.id
_entity.type
_entity.pdbx_description
1 polymer ?
#
loop_
_entity_poly.entity_id
_entity_poly.type
_entity_poly.pdbx_seq_one_letter_code
_entity_poly.pdbx_strand_id
1 'polypeptide(L)'
;MHEDRKEGAMWRRTGWLVVTVCVLSVALNSAAYGVDLKWWSHWAIEDNKKLVLFEVKKRFEAKHPGNTVTITFYEKANMFPVLRAAFTAGSGFPDVFYYEADVPEFIPAGWLADMSTGIRWENIEPSAKAFWTRPGPGGKMAPWAIAVESASDELYYNKKMFQQLGITVPANGVFTAEQFKDVVGKCIKSGVAAFATGTSDREYPALYIPSELLLGKIGGDEVKKLVRGELSWKDPRVVEVFRYYRELIDMGAYSKAMTSMTLAESHRYFHTDQKACMFPVSSWYTGRSFVPPEKGGQPKDFELGMLNYPMMKDGKGANQKYIGYQGSLAVAAMGPNLALAMEVANTFADPEIGNLWAGKTGIQTGIKTDVPKIDSPIKWYIDMFHQVNRNTKWQDIAVQTFKLNMKPEMWEVWVSILNQGLPNKLIGADEALDKLEAARLKFK
;
A
#
# COMPACT_ATOMS: atom_id res chain seq x y z
N MET A 1 26.01 -43.62 -78.83
CA MET A 1 26.55 -42.49 -78.06
C MET A 1 25.38 -41.57 -77.70
N HIS A 2 24.35 -42.04 -76.99
CA HIS A 2 23.17 -41.22 -76.56
C HIS A 2 22.36 -41.85 -75.40
N GLU A 3 23.02 -42.25 -74.30
CA GLU A 3 22.30 -42.82 -73.16
C GLU A 3 22.70 -42.27 -71.77
N ASP A 4 23.75 -41.41 -71.72
CA ASP A 4 24.29 -40.96 -70.39
C ASP A 4 23.81 -39.57 -69.87
N ARG A 5 22.71 -39.02 -70.44
CA ARG A 5 22.23 -37.69 -69.98
C ARG A 5 20.93 -37.68 -69.12
N LYS A 6 20.32 -38.82 -68.83
CA LYS A 6 19.06 -38.84 -68.09
C LYS A 6 19.18 -39.16 -66.59
N GLU A 7 20.27 -39.79 -66.17
CA GLU A 7 20.43 -40.13 -64.73
C GLU A 7 20.88 -38.95 -63.86
N GLY A 8 21.60 -37.99 -64.38
CA GLY A 8 22.06 -36.83 -63.57
C GLY A 8 20.98 -35.84 -63.17
N ALA A 9 19.81 -35.84 -63.83
CA ALA A 9 18.71 -34.91 -63.51
C ALA A 9 17.78 -35.41 -62.41
N MET A 10 17.75 -36.73 -62.19
CA MET A 10 16.88 -37.33 -61.14
C MET A 10 17.47 -37.21 -59.75
N TRP A 11 18.79 -37.32 -59.62
CA TRP A 11 19.51 -37.15 -58.34
C TRP A 11 19.54 -35.70 -57.83
N ARG A 12 19.57 -34.72 -58.72
CA ARG A 12 19.50 -33.31 -58.32
C ARG A 12 18.11 -32.88 -57.78
N ARG A 13 17.02 -33.47 -58.29
CA ARG A 13 15.66 -33.16 -57.81
C ARG A 13 15.37 -33.79 -56.46
N THR A 14 15.87 -35.01 -56.18
CA THR A 14 15.71 -35.68 -54.91
C THR A 14 16.53 -35.02 -53.78
N GLY A 15 17.75 -34.53 -54.09
CA GLY A 15 18.58 -33.82 -53.08
C GLY A 15 17.97 -32.50 -52.66
N TRP A 16 17.31 -31.77 -53.53
CA TRP A 16 16.64 -30.52 -53.16
C TRP A 16 15.35 -30.73 -52.33
N LEU A 17 14.61 -31.79 -52.58
CA LEU A 17 13.42 -32.14 -51.83
C LEU A 17 13.78 -32.58 -50.41
N VAL A 18 14.85 -33.34 -50.20
CA VAL A 18 15.32 -33.76 -48.89
C VAL A 18 15.86 -32.59 -48.09
N VAL A 19 16.61 -31.66 -48.69
CA VAL A 19 17.11 -30.45 -48.00
C VAL A 19 15.96 -29.52 -47.63
N THR A 20 14.97 -29.34 -48.52
CA THR A 20 13.82 -28.48 -48.22
C THR A 20 12.93 -29.07 -47.10
N VAL A 21 12.72 -30.37 -47.04
CA VAL A 21 11.97 -31.05 -45.97
C VAL A 21 12.75 -31.02 -44.66
N CYS A 22 14.07 -31.17 -44.65
CA CYS A 22 14.89 -31.03 -43.44
C CYS A 22 14.95 -29.60 -42.92
N VAL A 23 14.97 -28.59 -43.80
CA VAL A 23 14.94 -27.17 -43.40
C VAL A 23 13.54 -26.79 -42.86
N LEU A 24 12.46 -27.30 -43.47
CA LEU A 24 11.10 -27.10 -42.91
C LEU A 24 10.89 -27.85 -41.60
N SER A 25 11.44 -29.06 -41.44
CA SER A 25 11.32 -29.81 -40.15
C SER A 25 12.16 -29.22 -39.03
N VAL A 26 13.28 -28.57 -39.32
CA VAL A 26 14.08 -27.82 -38.34
C VAL A 26 13.40 -26.49 -37.97
N ALA A 27 12.72 -25.83 -38.93
CA ALA A 27 11.94 -24.63 -38.63
C ALA A 27 10.64 -24.90 -37.88
N LEU A 28 10.08 -26.11 -37.94
CA LEU A 28 8.88 -26.53 -37.20
C LEU A 28 9.22 -27.13 -35.82
N ASN A 29 10.47 -27.46 -35.53
CA ASN A 29 10.91 -27.99 -34.23
C ASN A 29 11.59 -26.96 -33.32
N SER A 30 11.59 -25.68 -33.66
CA SER A 30 11.70 -24.65 -32.63
C SER A 30 10.35 -24.55 -31.89
N ALA A 31 9.93 -25.62 -31.21
CA ALA A 31 9.00 -25.52 -30.10
C ALA A 31 9.62 -24.47 -29.17
N ALA A 32 9.08 -23.27 -29.22
CA ALA A 32 9.50 -22.22 -28.31
C ALA A 32 9.34 -22.80 -26.91
N TYR A 33 10.44 -23.17 -26.28
CA TYR A 33 10.42 -23.54 -24.88
C TYR A 33 9.75 -22.40 -24.15
N GLY A 34 8.62 -22.70 -23.50
CA GLY A 34 7.89 -21.69 -22.77
C GLY A 34 8.78 -21.07 -21.71
N VAL A 35 8.59 -19.79 -21.45
CA VAL A 35 9.32 -19.04 -20.44
C VAL A 35 8.66 -19.25 -19.09
N ASP A 36 9.43 -19.53 -18.04
CA ASP A 36 8.99 -19.47 -16.64
C ASP A 36 9.39 -18.13 -16.04
N LEU A 37 8.40 -17.23 -15.92
CA LEU A 37 8.59 -15.92 -15.30
C LEU A 37 8.59 -16.07 -13.77
N LYS A 38 9.51 -15.38 -13.11
CA LYS A 38 9.61 -15.34 -11.66
C LYS A 38 8.92 -14.10 -11.12
N TRP A 39 7.98 -14.31 -10.20
CA TRP A 39 7.27 -13.24 -9.50
C TRP A 39 7.52 -13.32 -7.99
N TRP A 40 8.12 -12.29 -7.39
CA TRP A 40 8.34 -12.22 -5.95
C TRP A 40 7.34 -11.28 -5.26
N SER A 41 6.74 -11.77 -4.18
CA SER A 41 5.76 -11.02 -3.39
C SER A 41 6.01 -11.21 -1.89
N HIS A 42 5.70 -10.18 -1.07
CA HIS A 42 5.80 -10.30 0.37
C HIS A 42 4.52 -10.80 1.05
N TRP A 43 3.44 -11.03 0.33
CA TRP A 43 2.15 -11.42 0.91
C TRP A 43 2.09 -12.91 1.33
N ALA A 44 3.15 -13.37 2.05
CA ALA A 44 3.28 -14.77 2.46
C ALA A 44 2.15 -15.26 3.37
N ILE A 45 1.64 -14.39 4.25
CA ILE A 45 0.62 -14.72 5.25
C ILE A 45 -0.79 -14.18 4.93
N GLU A 46 -0.96 -13.47 3.83
CA GLU A 46 -2.21 -12.80 3.44
C GLU A 46 -2.91 -13.61 2.34
N ASP A 47 -3.57 -14.70 2.73
CA ASP A 47 -4.17 -15.67 1.80
C ASP A 47 -5.18 -15.04 0.83
N ASN A 48 -5.93 -14.04 1.27
CA ASN A 48 -6.87 -13.30 0.42
C ASN A 48 -6.16 -12.56 -0.73
N LYS A 49 -4.97 -12.00 -0.50
CA LYS A 49 -4.15 -11.38 -1.54
C LYS A 49 -3.53 -12.43 -2.47
N LYS A 50 -3.03 -13.55 -1.92
CA LYS A 50 -2.50 -14.66 -2.73
C LYS A 50 -3.52 -15.19 -3.74
N LEU A 51 -4.79 -15.28 -3.36
CA LEU A 51 -5.85 -15.71 -4.29
C LEU A 51 -5.92 -14.82 -5.53
N VAL A 52 -5.73 -13.52 -5.38
CA VAL A 52 -5.70 -12.59 -6.52
C VAL A 52 -4.46 -12.81 -7.38
N LEU A 53 -3.28 -12.99 -6.76
CA LEU A 53 -2.05 -13.27 -7.51
C LEU A 53 -2.16 -14.57 -8.32
N PHE A 54 -2.75 -15.60 -7.74
CA PHE A 54 -2.98 -16.86 -8.45
C PHE A 54 -4.00 -16.73 -9.60
N GLU A 55 -5.00 -15.86 -9.46
CA GLU A 55 -5.92 -15.59 -10.58
C GLU A 55 -5.21 -14.80 -11.69
N VAL A 56 -4.36 -13.85 -11.37
CA VAL A 56 -3.52 -13.13 -12.37
C VAL A 56 -2.62 -14.12 -13.10
N LYS A 57 -1.90 -14.99 -12.35
CA LYS A 57 -1.09 -16.06 -12.93
C LYS A 57 -1.90 -16.92 -13.92
N LYS A 58 -3.06 -17.42 -13.46
CA LYS A 58 -3.95 -18.28 -14.27
C LYS A 58 -4.41 -17.58 -15.56
N ARG A 59 -4.82 -16.31 -15.49
CA ARG A 59 -5.23 -15.51 -16.66
C ARG A 59 -4.08 -15.27 -17.63
N PHE A 60 -2.90 -14.95 -17.09
CA PHE A 60 -1.70 -14.78 -17.91
C PHE A 60 -1.34 -16.06 -18.66
N GLU A 61 -1.25 -17.21 -17.97
CA GLU A 61 -0.90 -18.50 -18.55
C GLU A 61 -1.91 -18.97 -19.61
N ALA A 62 -3.20 -18.69 -19.37
CA ALA A 62 -4.25 -18.97 -20.36
C ALA A 62 -4.12 -18.13 -21.64
N LYS A 63 -3.71 -16.87 -21.50
CA LYS A 63 -3.48 -15.95 -22.63
C LYS A 63 -2.17 -16.22 -23.38
N HIS A 64 -1.17 -16.78 -22.70
CA HIS A 64 0.17 -17.04 -23.24
C HIS A 64 0.56 -18.52 -23.11
N PRO A 65 -0.09 -19.44 -23.88
CA PRO A 65 0.16 -20.88 -23.79
C PRO A 65 1.65 -21.23 -23.91
N GLY A 66 2.10 -22.13 -23.06
CA GLY A 66 3.51 -22.55 -22.98
C GLY A 66 4.36 -21.69 -22.02
N ASN A 67 3.94 -20.48 -21.64
CA ASN A 67 4.61 -19.70 -20.61
C ASN A 67 3.98 -19.92 -19.24
N THR A 68 4.80 -19.89 -18.18
CA THR A 68 4.38 -20.07 -16.80
C THR A 68 4.84 -18.91 -15.92
N VAL A 69 4.22 -18.77 -14.75
CA VAL A 69 4.62 -17.81 -13.72
C VAL A 69 4.83 -18.55 -12.41
N THR A 70 6.04 -18.51 -11.90
CA THR A 70 6.37 -19.04 -10.56
C THR A 70 6.36 -17.91 -9.54
N ILE A 71 5.43 -17.97 -8.57
CA ILE A 71 5.30 -16.95 -7.52
C ILE A 71 6.05 -17.44 -6.28
N THR A 72 7.04 -16.65 -5.81
CA THR A 72 7.74 -16.88 -4.56
C THR A 72 7.32 -15.85 -3.52
N PHE A 73 6.93 -16.32 -2.34
CA PHE A 73 6.53 -15.47 -1.23
C PHE A 73 7.64 -15.33 -0.20
N TYR A 74 7.89 -14.12 0.23
CA TYR A 74 8.87 -13.75 1.25
C TYR A 74 8.19 -13.09 2.45
N GLU A 75 8.80 -13.19 3.62
CA GLU A 75 8.51 -12.26 4.71
C GLU A 75 8.98 -10.85 4.32
N LYS A 76 8.17 -9.83 4.60
CA LYS A 76 8.43 -8.45 4.15
C LYS A 76 9.84 -7.96 4.53
N ALA A 77 10.26 -8.23 5.76
CA ALA A 77 11.56 -7.80 6.27
C ALA A 77 12.75 -8.37 5.47
N ASN A 78 12.59 -9.55 4.85
CA ASN A 78 13.64 -10.24 4.11
C ASN A 78 13.62 -9.94 2.61
N MET A 79 12.49 -9.54 2.05
CA MET A 79 12.31 -9.44 0.60
C MET A 79 13.21 -8.38 -0.03
N PHE A 80 13.20 -7.15 0.49
CA PHE A 80 13.99 -6.06 -0.11
C PHE A 80 15.51 -6.23 0.05
N PRO A 81 16.06 -6.74 1.17
CA PRO A 81 17.47 -7.12 1.24
C PRO A 81 17.87 -8.15 0.19
N VAL A 82 17.06 -9.20 -0.02
CA VAL A 82 17.32 -10.24 -1.03
C VAL A 82 17.21 -9.69 -2.45
N LEU A 83 16.19 -8.86 -2.74
CA LEU A 83 16.06 -8.16 -4.03
C LEU A 83 17.27 -7.28 -4.33
N ARG A 84 17.70 -6.48 -3.34
CA ARG A 84 18.87 -5.60 -3.48
C ARG A 84 20.13 -6.40 -3.80
N ALA A 85 20.35 -7.50 -3.10
CA ALA A 85 21.50 -8.39 -3.35
C ALA A 85 21.44 -8.98 -4.76
N ALA A 86 20.28 -9.50 -5.20
CA ALA A 86 20.11 -10.09 -6.53
C ALA A 86 20.31 -9.07 -7.67
N PHE A 87 19.75 -7.87 -7.55
CA PHE A 87 19.94 -6.80 -8.53
C PHE A 87 21.39 -6.31 -8.57
N THR A 88 22.06 -6.18 -7.42
CA THR A 88 23.48 -5.80 -7.37
C THR A 88 24.37 -6.86 -8.02
N ALA A 89 24.05 -8.15 -7.83
CA ALA A 89 24.77 -9.26 -8.46
C ALA A 89 24.47 -9.39 -9.98
N GLY A 90 23.45 -8.70 -10.48
CA GLY A 90 23.02 -8.80 -11.88
C GLY A 90 22.40 -10.16 -12.25
N SER A 91 22.04 -10.99 -11.25
CA SER A 91 21.52 -12.33 -11.49
C SER A 91 20.62 -12.79 -10.34
N GLY A 92 19.70 -13.74 -10.64
CA GLY A 92 18.81 -14.33 -9.62
C GLY A 92 17.64 -13.45 -9.19
N PHE A 93 17.49 -12.26 -9.76
CA PHE A 93 16.35 -11.38 -9.53
C PHE A 93 15.10 -11.89 -10.26
N PRO A 94 13.88 -11.52 -9.80
CA PRO A 94 12.63 -11.88 -10.46
C PRO A 94 12.37 -11.03 -11.70
N ASP A 95 11.48 -11.49 -12.60
CA ASP A 95 10.97 -10.70 -13.73
C ASP A 95 9.95 -9.64 -13.25
N VAL A 96 9.12 -10.01 -12.27
CA VAL A 96 8.07 -9.17 -11.67
C VAL A 96 8.20 -9.23 -10.16
N PHE A 97 7.99 -8.12 -9.47
CA PHE A 97 8.11 -8.11 -8.02
C PHE A 97 7.26 -7.04 -7.34
N TYR A 98 6.88 -7.33 -6.09
CA TYR A 98 6.27 -6.33 -5.21
C TYR A 98 7.26 -5.20 -4.93
N TYR A 99 6.76 -3.96 -5.02
CA TYR A 99 7.57 -2.76 -4.83
C TYR A 99 6.87 -1.74 -3.95
N GLU A 100 7.64 -0.97 -3.20
CA GLU A 100 7.17 0.12 -2.34
C GLU A 100 8.01 1.39 -2.52
N ALA A 101 7.40 2.54 -2.24
CA ALA A 101 8.07 3.82 -2.38
C ALA A 101 9.11 4.12 -1.29
N ASP A 102 9.17 3.32 -0.23
CA ASP A 102 10.15 3.45 0.86
C ASP A 102 11.52 2.81 0.55
N VAL A 103 11.67 2.21 -0.64
CA VAL A 103 12.95 1.78 -1.21
C VAL A 103 13.25 2.56 -2.51
N PRO A 104 13.38 3.90 -2.43
CA PRO A 104 13.42 4.78 -3.59
C PRO A 104 14.68 4.60 -4.45
N GLU A 105 15.74 4.01 -3.90
CA GLU A 105 17.03 3.78 -4.58
C GLU A 105 16.95 2.83 -5.77
N PHE A 106 15.92 1.99 -5.85
CA PHE A 106 15.75 1.03 -6.95
C PHE A 106 15.51 1.72 -8.30
N ILE A 107 14.80 2.87 -8.29
CA ILE A 107 14.51 3.63 -9.52
C ILE A 107 15.79 4.23 -10.10
N PRO A 108 16.56 5.09 -9.39
CA PRO A 108 17.78 5.67 -9.94
C PRO A 108 18.87 4.64 -10.23
N ALA A 109 18.87 3.48 -9.55
CA ALA A 109 19.77 2.37 -9.86
C ALA A 109 19.46 1.70 -11.22
N GLY A 110 18.32 2.00 -11.84
CA GLY A 110 17.92 1.42 -13.12
C GLY A 110 17.47 -0.04 -13.03
N TRP A 111 17.03 -0.48 -11.85
CA TRP A 111 16.54 -1.86 -11.65
C TRP A 111 15.09 -2.06 -12.08
N LEU A 112 14.30 -0.98 -12.11
CA LEU A 112 12.92 -1.01 -12.57
C LEU A 112 12.81 -0.65 -14.04
N ALA A 113 11.95 -1.35 -14.75
CA ALA A 113 11.61 -1.04 -16.13
C ALA A 113 10.75 0.23 -16.23
N ASP A 114 11.01 1.04 -17.24
CA ASP A 114 10.11 2.13 -17.62
C ASP A 114 8.81 1.55 -18.18
N MET A 115 7.71 1.82 -17.47
CA MET A 115 6.39 1.31 -17.80
C MET A 115 5.55 2.30 -18.63
N SER A 116 6.16 3.35 -19.20
CA SER A 116 5.45 4.35 -20.02
C SER A 116 4.70 3.73 -21.19
N THR A 117 5.24 2.65 -21.74
CA THR A 117 4.64 1.81 -22.77
C THR A 117 4.45 0.40 -22.26
N GLY A 118 3.59 -0.37 -22.90
CA GLY A 118 3.33 -1.76 -22.52
C GLY A 118 2.29 -1.94 -21.40
N ILE A 119 1.80 -0.88 -20.77
CA ILE A 119 0.75 -0.92 -19.73
C ILE A 119 -0.50 -0.19 -20.22
N ARG A 120 -1.66 -0.77 -19.94
CA ARG A 120 -2.99 -0.18 -20.19
C ARG A 120 -3.32 0.86 -19.11
N TRP A 121 -2.68 2.04 -19.21
CA TRP A 121 -2.83 3.11 -18.23
C TRP A 121 -4.24 3.68 -18.13
N GLU A 122 -5.09 3.46 -19.14
CA GLU A 122 -6.52 3.78 -19.11
C GLU A 122 -7.28 3.02 -18.03
N ASN A 123 -6.77 1.89 -17.57
CA ASN A 123 -7.32 1.08 -16.48
C ASN A 123 -6.83 1.49 -15.09
N ILE A 124 -5.89 2.41 -15.01
CA ILE A 124 -5.26 2.84 -13.74
C ILE A 124 -5.80 4.22 -13.37
N GLU A 125 -6.02 4.45 -12.07
CA GLU A 125 -6.41 5.76 -11.56
C GLU A 125 -5.32 6.81 -11.87
N PRO A 126 -5.68 7.99 -12.37
CA PRO A 126 -4.70 9.02 -12.72
C PRO A 126 -3.75 9.39 -11.58
N SER A 127 -4.27 9.44 -10.34
CA SER A 127 -3.49 9.71 -9.13
C SER A 127 -2.46 8.60 -8.83
N ALA A 128 -2.81 7.34 -9.07
CA ALA A 128 -1.91 6.21 -8.91
C ALA A 128 -0.78 6.21 -9.93
N LYS A 129 -1.08 6.55 -11.20
CA LYS A 129 -0.06 6.76 -12.23
C LYS A 129 0.85 7.93 -11.88
N ALA A 130 0.27 9.05 -11.45
CA ALA A 130 1.03 10.25 -11.06
C ALA A 130 1.98 9.95 -9.89
N PHE A 131 1.52 9.19 -8.87
CA PHE A 131 2.34 8.79 -7.73
C PHE A 131 3.59 8.01 -8.15
N TRP A 132 3.49 7.12 -9.14
CA TRP A 132 4.61 6.32 -9.61
C TRP A 132 5.40 6.96 -10.76
N THR A 133 4.97 8.12 -11.27
CA THR A 133 5.72 8.90 -12.27
C THR A 133 6.79 9.74 -11.57
N ARG A 134 8.02 9.29 -11.64
CA ARG A 134 9.16 9.84 -10.88
C ARG A 134 10.41 9.94 -11.77
N PRO A 135 11.41 10.78 -11.37
CA PRO A 135 12.70 10.79 -12.06
C PRO A 135 13.40 9.43 -11.90
N GLY A 136 13.85 8.87 -13.03
CA GLY A 136 14.66 7.68 -13.10
C GLY A 136 16.08 7.96 -13.59
N PRO A 137 16.78 6.95 -14.14
CA PRO A 137 18.11 7.12 -14.68
C PRO A 137 18.19 8.29 -15.66
N GLY A 138 19.19 9.15 -15.48
CA GLY A 138 19.36 10.36 -16.32
C GLY A 138 18.29 11.43 -16.14
N GLY A 139 17.46 11.37 -15.07
CA GLY A 139 16.39 12.32 -14.80
C GLY A 139 15.12 12.13 -15.64
N LYS A 140 15.01 11.04 -16.38
CA LYS A 140 13.82 10.72 -17.18
C LYS A 140 12.60 10.50 -16.29
N MET A 141 11.56 11.30 -16.48
CA MET A 141 10.27 11.09 -15.83
C MET A 141 9.52 9.94 -16.48
N ALA A 142 9.23 8.88 -15.71
CA ALA A 142 8.48 7.73 -16.19
C ALA A 142 7.67 7.09 -15.04
N PRO A 143 6.57 6.37 -15.31
CA PRO A 143 5.92 5.51 -14.34
C PRO A 143 6.72 4.22 -14.19
N TRP A 144 7.10 3.88 -12.92
CA TRP A 144 7.99 2.76 -12.60
C TRP A 144 7.29 1.55 -11.99
N ALA A 145 6.02 1.69 -11.62
CA ALA A 145 5.22 0.62 -11.05
C ALA A 145 3.73 0.86 -11.29
N ILE A 146 2.92 -0.20 -11.21
CA ILE A 146 1.46 -0.09 -11.10
C ILE A 146 1.04 -0.24 -9.64
N ALA A 147 0.18 0.65 -9.15
CA ALA A 147 -0.36 0.57 -7.82
C ALA A 147 -1.41 -0.54 -7.73
N VAL A 148 -1.10 -1.61 -7.01
CA VAL A 148 -2.01 -2.71 -6.75
C VAL A 148 -2.86 -2.42 -5.52
N GLU A 149 -2.24 -1.84 -4.50
CA GLU A 149 -2.86 -1.48 -3.24
C GLU A 149 -2.79 0.02 -3.04
N SER A 150 -3.93 0.64 -2.80
CA SER A 150 -3.99 1.99 -2.26
C SER A 150 -4.46 1.95 -0.81
N ALA A 151 -3.87 2.79 0.01
CA ALA A 151 -4.13 2.82 1.43
C ALA A 151 -4.39 4.25 1.89
N SER A 152 -5.50 4.45 2.59
CA SER A 152 -5.86 5.69 3.26
C SER A 152 -5.83 5.50 4.78
N ASP A 153 -5.63 6.58 5.51
CA ASP A 153 -5.61 6.53 6.96
C ASP A 153 -7.04 6.62 7.49
N GLU A 154 -7.48 5.56 8.18
CA GLU A 154 -8.86 5.40 8.62
C GLU A 154 -8.95 5.33 10.15
N LEU A 155 -10.08 5.74 10.70
CA LEU A 155 -10.40 5.55 12.11
C LEU A 155 -11.51 4.50 12.24
N TYR A 156 -11.11 3.25 12.47
CA TYR A 156 -12.07 2.17 12.72
C TYR A 156 -12.58 2.22 14.16
N TYR A 157 -13.81 1.72 14.38
CA TYR A 157 -14.38 1.60 15.72
C TYR A 157 -15.21 0.33 15.90
N ASN A 158 -15.35 -0.13 17.14
CA ASN A 158 -16.22 -1.23 17.52
C ASN A 158 -17.65 -0.70 17.70
N LYS A 159 -18.57 -1.03 16.78
CA LYS A 159 -19.97 -0.55 16.81
C LYS A 159 -20.72 -0.97 18.07
N LYS A 160 -20.56 -2.23 18.50
CA LYS A 160 -21.20 -2.73 19.74
C LYS A 160 -20.74 -1.95 20.96
N MET A 161 -19.46 -1.70 21.07
CA MET A 161 -18.90 -0.92 22.18
C MET A 161 -19.41 0.51 22.16
N PHE A 162 -19.47 1.18 21.03
CA PHE A 162 -20.06 2.52 20.91
C PHE A 162 -21.52 2.52 21.36
N GLN A 163 -22.32 1.54 20.94
CA GLN A 163 -23.70 1.39 21.35
C GLN A 163 -23.84 1.21 22.89
N GLN A 164 -23.03 0.33 23.45
CA GLN A 164 -23.00 0.07 24.91
C GLN A 164 -22.64 1.33 25.74
N LEU A 165 -21.78 2.18 25.19
CA LEU A 165 -21.33 3.42 25.81
C LEU A 165 -22.26 4.62 25.52
N GLY A 166 -23.34 4.42 24.77
CA GLY A 166 -24.24 5.50 24.39
C GLY A 166 -23.55 6.54 23.53
N ILE A 167 -22.64 6.12 22.66
CA ILE A 167 -21.95 6.98 21.68
C ILE A 167 -22.71 6.92 20.35
N THR A 168 -23.30 8.05 19.98
CA THR A 168 -23.98 8.20 18.68
C THR A 168 -23.02 8.85 17.68
N VAL A 169 -22.72 8.14 16.59
CA VAL A 169 -21.89 8.66 15.50
C VAL A 169 -22.72 9.71 14.72
N PRO A 170 -22.19 10.91 14.48
CA PRO A 170 -22.86 11.90 13.66
C PRO A 170 -23.18 11.37 12.27
N ALA A 171 -24.27 11.83 11.64
CA ALA A 171 -24.72 11.34 10.34
C ALA A 171 -23.67 11.51 9.20
N ASN A 172 -22.78 12.49 9.36
CA ASN A 172 -21.64 12.72 8.43
C ASN A 172 -20.38 11.93 8.82
N GLY A 173 -20.42 11.12 9.88
CA GLY A 173 -19.26 10.35 10.35
C GLY A 173 -18.14 11.18 11.00
N VAL A 174 -18.37 12.46 11.31
CA VAL A 174 -17.33 13.38 11.80
C VAL A 174 -17.75 13.98 13.13
N PHE A 175 -16.93 13.79 14.16
CA PHE A 175 -17.06 14.51 15.43
C PHE A 175 -16.32 15.85 15.37
N THR A 176 -16.76 16.85 16.12
CA THR A 176 -15.89 17.99 16.45
C THR A 176 -14.79 17.53 17.41
N ALA A 177 -13.70 18.28 17.52
CA ALA A 177 -12.62 17.97 18.45
C ALA A 177 -13.11 17.81 19.91
N GLU A 178 -14.07 18.65 20.35
CA GLU A 178 -14.66 18.55 21.70
C GLU A 178 -15.53 17.29 21.88
N GLN A 179 -16.42 17.01 20.90
CA GLN A 179 -17.21 15.78 20.92
C GLN A 179 -16.31 14.53 20.95
N PHE A 180 -15.19 14.59 20.23
CA PHE A 180 -14.25 13.46 20.18
C PHE A 180 -13.53 13.24 21.51
N LYS A 181 -13.20 14.31 22.25
CA LYS A 181 -12.72 14.18 23.65
C LYS A 181 -13.76 13.49 24.53
N ASP A 182 -15.05 13.79 24.37
CA ASP A 182 -16.11 13.11 25.12
C ASP A 182 -16.18 11.62 24.76
N VAL A 183 -16.05 11.26 23.48
CA VAL A 183 -15.96 9.85 23.03
C VAL A 183 -14.79 9.15 23.70
N VAL A 184 -13.60 9.75 23.64
CA VAL A 184 -12.37 9.24 24.29
C VAL A 184 -12.60 9.06 25.80
N GLY A 185 -13.19 10.06 26.47
CA GLY A 185 -13.50 10.00 27.91
C GLY A 185 -14.47 8.88 28.28
N LYS A 186 -15.50 8.62 27.44
CA LYS A 186 -16.44 7.50 27.66
C LYS A 186 -15.74 6.15 27.54
N CYS A 187 -14.88 5.95 26.56
CA CYS A 187 -14.10 4.73 26.41
C CYS A 187 -13.23 4.47 27.65
N ILE A 188 -12.46 5.46 28.08
CA ILE A 188 -11.56 5.34 29.23
C ILE A 188 -12.34 5.05 30.53
N LYS A 189 -13.46 5.73 30.75
CA LYS A 189 -14.32 5.50 31.91
C LYS A 189 -14.91 4.09 31.97
N SER A 190 -15.08 3.44 30.81
CA SER A 190 -15.55 2.04 30.75
C SER A 190 -14.45 1.01 31.01
N GLY A 191 -13.21 1.43 31.22
CA GLY A 191 -12.08 0.55 31.52
C GLY A 191 -11.33 0.04 30.28
N VAL A 192 -11.66 0.54 29.08
CA VAL A 192 -10.95 0.18 27.84
C VAL A 192 -10.15 1.37 27.29
N ALA A 193 -9.14 1.10 26.48
CA ALA A 193 -8.41 2.15 25.80
C ALA A 193 -9.32 2.84 24.75
N ALA A 194 -9.13 4.14 24.54
CA ALA A 194 -9.81 4.79 23.42
C ALA A 194 -9.22 4.31 22.10
N PHE A 195 -7.89 4.15 22.02
CA PHE A 195 -7.19 3.73 20.80
C PHE A 195 -6.40 2.45 21.00
N ALA A 196 -6.56 1.50 20.06
CA ALA A 196 -5.61 0.42 19.85
C ALA A 196 -4.46 0.96 18.99
N THR A 197 -3.23 0.69 19.38
CA THR A 197 -2.04 0.86 18.53
C THR A 197 -0.87 0.13 19.17
N GLY A 198 0.09 -0.33 18.36
CA GLY A 198 1.32 -0.95 18.82
C GLY A 198 2.50 -0.39 18.03
N THR A 199 3.59 -0.05 18.72
CA THR A 199 4.75 0.64 18.13
C THR A 199 6.07 -0.10 18.34
N SER A 200 6.06 -1.32 18.89
CA SER A 200 7.30 -2.05 19.20
C SER A 200 8.05 -2.52 17.95
N ASP A 201 7.35 -2.78 16.85
CA ASP A 201 7.90 -3.29 15.59
C ASP A 201 7.60 -2.38 14.38
N ARG A 202 6.86 -1.28 14.58
CA ARG A 202 6.45 -0.35 13.51
C ARG A 202 6.38 1.07 14.04
N GLU A 203 6.85 2.03 13.24
CA GLU A 203 6.74 3.45 13.56
C GLU A 203 5.37 4.06 13.22
N TYR A 204 4.60 3.46 12.32
CA TYR A 204 3.41 4.09 11.74
C TYR A 204 2.16 4.17 12.63
N PRO A 205 1.79 3.14 13.41
CA PRO A 205 0.50 3.16 14.11
C PRO A 205 0.25 4.35 15.02
N ALA A 206 1.30 4.88 15.67
CA ALA A 206 1.17 6.06 16.54
C ALA A 206 1.12 7.39 15.77
N LEU A 207 1.41 7.38 14.48
CA LEU A 207 1.50 8.60 13.67
C LEU A 207 0.14 9.03 13.10
N TYR A 208 -0.81 8.13 12.94
CA TYR A 208 -2.05 8.39 12.19
C TYR A 208 -2.87 9.52 12.78
N ILE A 209 -3.13 9.54 14.11
CA ILE A 209 -3.95 10.59 14.72
C ILE A 209 -3.35 11.98 14.53
N PRO A 210 -2.09 12.26 14.93
CA PRO A 210 -1.53 13.60 14.77
C PRO A 210 -1.41 14.03 13.31
N SER A 211 -1.13 13.12 12.38
CA SER A 211 -1.04 13.44 10.95
C SER A 211 -2.39 13.87 10.37
N GLU A 212 -3.44 13.12 10.69
CA GLU A 212 -4.80 13.43 10.24
C GLU A 212 -5.35 14.72 10.89
N LEU A 213 -5.02 14.96 12.16
CA LEU A 213 -5.36 16.22 12.83
C LEU A 213 -4.64 17.41 12.17
N LEU A 214 -3.37 17.26 11.80
CA LEU A 214 -2.64 18.28 11.02
C LEU A 214 -3.33 18.55 9.70
N LEU A 215 -3.66 17.48 8.94
CA LEU A 215 -4.38 17.62 7.67
C LEU A 215 -5.71 18.35 7.86
N GLY A 216 -6.50 17.92 8.85
CA GLY A 216 -7.78 18.55 9.17
C GLY A 216 -7.65 20.04 9.54
N LYS A 217 -6.59 20.41 10.26
CA LYS A 217 -6.38 21.80 10.72
C LYS A 217 -5.83 22.71 9.65
N ILE A 218 -4.74 22.33 8.97
CA ILE A 218 -4.02 23.25 8.06
C ILE A 218 -4.26 22.96 6.57
N GLY A 219 -4.78 21.78 6.21
CA GLY A 219 -5.01 21.35 4.83
C GLY A 219 -3.76 20.80 4.14
N GLY A 220 -3.97 20.02 3.05
CA GLY A 220 -2.91 19.25 2.40
C GLY A 220 -1.73 20.08 1.89
N ASP A 221 -1.97 21.22 1.30
CA ASP A 221 -0.89 22.08 0.76
C ASP A 221 0.02 22.61 1.87
N GLU A 222 -0.55 23.00 3.01
CA GLU A 222 0.24 23.46 4.15
C GLU A 222 0.95 22.31 4.84
N VAL A 223 0.35 21.11 4.91
CA VAL A 223 1.04 19.90 5.39
C VAL A 223 2.25 19.60 4.52
N LYS A 224 2.12 19.69 3.18
CA LYS A 224 3.28 19.49 2.27
C LYS A 224 4.41 20.48 2.56
N LYS A 225 4.09 21.75 2.82
CA LYS A 225 5.08 22.76 3.22
C LYS A 225 5.71 22.42 4.58
N LEU A 226 4.91 21.99 5.55
CA LEU A 226 5.38 21.62 6.88
C LEU A 226 6.40 20.47 6.82
N VAL A 227 6.09 19.39 6.12
CA VAL A 227 6.99 18.22 6.02
C VAL A 227 8.26 18.50 5.21
N ARG A 228 8.22 19.44 4.27
CA ARG A 228 9.41 19.93 3.52
C ARG A 228 10.24 20.96 4.27
N GLY A 229 9.82 21.35 5.48
CA GLY A 229 10.50 22.36 6.27
C GLY A 229 10.27 23.81 5.82
N GLU A 230 9.32 24.06 4.93
CA GLU A 230 8.94 25.37 4.42
C GLU A 230 8.02 26.13 5.40
N LEU A 231 7.21 25.41 6.19
CA LEU A 231 6.38 25.93 7.27
C LEU A 231 7.02 25.61 8.63
N SER A 232 6.89 26.51 9.58
CA SER A 232 7.42 26.34 10.95
C SER A 232 6.54 25.38 11.76
N TRP A 233 7.14 24.51 12.56
CA TRP A 233 6.44 23.69 13.57
C TRP A 233 5.87 24.54 14.72
N LYS A 234 6.28 25.82 14.81
CA LYS A 234 5.73 26.82 15.73
C LYS A 234 4.57 27.63 15.15
N ASP A 235 4.08 27.29 13.95
CA ASP A 235 2.84 27.88 13.44
C ASP A 235 1.71 27.65 14.46
N PRO A 236 0.95 28.69 14.85
CA PRO A 236 -0.08 28.57 15.88
C PRO A 236 -1.09 27.45 15.63
N ARG A 237 -1.40 27.17 14.36
CA ARG A 237 -2.31 26.09 13.96
C ARG A 237 -1.71 24.71 14.24
N VAL A 238 -0.42 24.53 14.03
CA VAL A 238 0.32 23.30 14.34
C VAL A 238 0.44 23.12 15.85
N VAL A 239 0.73 24.19 16.58
CA VAL A 239 0.78 24.19 18.06
C VAL A 239 -0.55 23.72 18.65
N GLU A 240 -1.68 24.24 18.13
CA GLU A 240 -3.02 23.82 18.56
C GLU A 240 -3.24 22.31 18.39
N VAL A 241 -2.83 21.74 17.26
CA VAL A 241 -2.94 20.29 17.00
C VAL A 241 -2.12 19.48 18.01
N PHE A 242 -0.87 19.86 18.26
CA PHE A 242 -0.02 19.12 19.20
C PHE A 242 -0.51 19.22 20.64
N ARG A 243 -1.05 20.35 21.06
CA ARG A 243 -1.65 20.53 22.37
C ARG A 243 -2.92 19.68 22.51
N TYR A 244 -3.80 19.70 21.52
CA TYR A 244 -4.99 18.84 21.50
C TYR A 244 -4.63 17.36 21.54
N TYR A 245 -3.66 16.92 20.73
CA TYR A 245 -3.19 15.53 20.75
C TYR A 245 -2.61 15.14 22.13
N ARG A 246 -1.87 16.06 22.75
CA ARG A 246 -1.35 15.85 24.09
C ARG A 246 -2.47 15.75 25.13
N GLU A 247 -3.53 16.52 25.02
CA GLU A 247 -4.71 16.38 25.90
C GLU A 247 -5.32 14.98 25.82
N LEU A 248 -5.47 14.42 24.62
CA LEU A 248 -5.96 13.04 24.44
C LEU A 248 -5.04 12.02 25.15
N ILE A 249 -3.73 12.19 25.05
CA ILE A 249 -2.74 11.35 25.74
C ILE A 249 -2.86 11.48 27.25
N ASP A 250 -3.01 12.69 27.76
CA ASP A 250 -3.12 12.97 29.19
C ASP A 250 -4.40 12.40 29.79
N MET A 251 -5.48 12.34 29.04
CA MET A 251 -6.70 11.62 29.38
C MET A 251 -6.48 10.11 29.51
N GLY A 252 -5.42 9.54 28.91
CA GLY A 252 -5.15 8.10 28.91
C GLY A 252 -5.72 7.39 27.68
N ALA A 253 -5.79 8.06 26.52
CA ALA A 253 -6.41 7.54 25.31
C ALA A 253 -5.77 6.24 24.80
N TYR A 254 -4.47 6.04 25.03
CA TYR A 254 -3.74 4.85 24.62
C TYR A 254 -3.61 3.81 25.72
N SER A 255 -3.51 2.54 25.33
CA SER A 255 -3.13 1.46 26.23
C SER A 255 -1.74 1.71 26.81
N LYS A 256 -1.54 1.36 28.10
CA LYS A 256 -0.21 1.36 28.72
C LYS A 256 0.79 0.41 28.01
N ALA A 257 0.29 -0.62 27.32
CA ALA A 257 1.10 -1.58 26.59
C ALA A 257 1.43 -1.10 25.16
N MET A 258 1.02 0.09 24.72
CA MET A 258 1.18 0.56 23.33
C MET A 258 2.62 0.42 22.83
N THR A 259 3.61 0.84 23.61
CA THR A 259 5.01 0.84 23.20
C THR A 259 5.68 -0.55 23.24
N SER A 260 5.06 -1.53 23.88
CA SER A 260 5.48 -2.94 23.91
C SER A 260 4.69 -3.84 22.98
N MET A 261 3.52 -3.40 22.49
CA MET A 261 2.72 -4.16 21.53
C MET A 261 3.31 -4.04 20.11
N THR A 262 3.32 -5.15 19.42
CA THR A 262 3.52 -5.18 17.95
C THR A 262 2.26 -4.70 17.22
N LEU A 263 2.39 -4.41 15.94
CA LEU A 263 1.25 -4.10 15.09
C LEU A 263 0.23 -5.25 15.06
N ALA A 264 0.69 -6.50 14.97
CA ALA A 264 -0.19 -7.67 14.97
C ALA A 264 -0.96 -7.85 16.28
N GLU A 265 -0.30 -7.58 17.41
CA GLU A 265 -0.96 -7.59 18.73
C GLU A 265 -1.98 -6.46 18.88
N SER A 266 -1.73 -5.28 18.28
CA SER A 266 -2.71 -4.19 18.29
C SER A 266 -3.99 -4.54 17.51
N HIS A 267 -3.89 -5.30 16.43
CA HIS A 267 -5.05 -5.83 15.71
C HIS A 267 -5.90 -6.73 16.63
N ARG A 268 -5.26 -7.70 17.30
CA ARG A 268 -5.94 -8.59 18.24
C ARG A 268 -6.54 -7.82 19.42
N TYR A 269 -5.81 -6.87 19.98
CA TYR A 269 -6.25 -6.00 21.06
C TYR A 269 -7.55 -5.26 20.70
N PHE A 270 -7.68 -4.82 19.44
CA PHE A 270 -8.87 -4.15 18.93
C PHE A 270 -10.02 -5.12 18.64
N HIS A 271 -9.86 -6.07 17.72
CA HIS A 271 -11.00 -6.83 17.23
C HIS A 271 -11.23 -8.17 17.93
N THR A 272 -10.19 -8.81 18.48
CA THR A 272 -10.32 -10.11 19.18
C THR A 272 -10.60 -9.91 20.66
N ASP A 273 -9.71 -9.17 21.33
CA ASP A 273 -9.79 -8.94 22.78
C ASP A 273 -10.80 -7.84 23.13
N GLN A 274 -11.17 -7.03 22.17
CA GLN A 274 -12.09 -5.90 22.29
C GLN A 274 -11.75 -4.96 23.44
N LYS A 275 -10.45 -4.65 23.61
CA LYS A 275 -9.91 -3.81 24.69
C LYS A 275 -9.71 -2.34 24.30
N ALA A 276 -10.15 -1.96 23.10
CA ALA A 276 -10.14 -0.57 22.63
C ALA A 276 -11.41 -0.23 21.85
N CYS A 277 -11.87 1.01 21.99
CA CYS A 277 -13.02 1.52 21.27
C CYS A 277 -12.74 1.71 19.78
N MET A 278 -11.57 2.25 19.47
CA MET A 278 -11.17 2.70 18.13
C MET A 278 -9.78 2.18 17.75
N PHE A 279 -9.55 2.11 16.45
CA PHE A 279 -8.26 1.73 15.88
C PHE A 279 -7.89 2.68 14.74
N PRO A 280 -7.01 3.67 15.00
CA PRO A 280 -6.42 4.50 13.97
C PRO A 280 -5.38 3.68 13.20
N VAL A 281 -5.68 3.31 11.97
CA VAL A 281 -4.80 2.51 11.14
C VAL A 281 -5.19 2.66 9.67
N SER A 282 -4.25 2.46 8.78
CA SER A 282 -4.52 2.55 7.35
C SER A 282 -5.44 1.43 6.84
N SER A 283 -6.14 1.68 5.74
CA SER A 283 -7.16 0.79 5.17
C SER A 283 -6.65 -0.61 4.78
N TRP A 284 -5.32 -0.82 4.66
CA TRP A 284 -4.72 -2.15 4.47
C TRP A 284 -5.01 -3.13 5.64
N TYR A 285 -5.44 -2.63 6.82
CA TYR A 285 -5.87 -3.43 7.96
C TYR A 285 -6.92 -4.49 7.57
N THR A 286 -7.84 -4.17 6.66
CA THR A 286 -8.90 -5.08 6.24
C THR A 286 -8.40 -6.36 5.57
N GLY A 287 -7.27 -6.29 4.89
CA GLY A 287 -6.60 -7.49 4.35
C GLY A 287 -6.20 -8.51 5.41
N ARG A 288 -6.10 -8.07 6.69
CA ARG A 288 -5.83 -8.94 7.84
C ARG A 288 -7.05 -9.20 8.69
N SER A 289 -7.96 -8.21 8.83
CA SER A 289 -9.15 -8.39 9.65
C SER A 289 -10.18 -9.33 9.03
N PHE A 290 -10.23 -9.45 7.71
CA PHE A 290 -11.18 -10.31 6.99
C PHE A 290 -10.64 -11.70 6.63
N VAL A 291 -9.46 -12.08 7.11
CA VAL A 291 -9.06 -13.49 7.09
C VAL A 291 -9.83 -14.27 8.14
N PRO A 292 -9.89 -15.61 8.04
CA PRO A 292 -10.57 -16.44 9.06
C PRO A 292 -10.04 -16.14 10.49
N PRO A 293 -10.91 -16.18 11.51
CA PRO A 293 -10.52 -15.88 12.90
C PRO A 293 -9.35 -16.72 13.43
N GLU A 294 -9.28 -18.00 13.03
CA GLU A 294 -8.17 -18.90 13.38
C GLU A 294 -6.82 -18.49 12.78
N LYS A 295 -6.84 -17.60 11.79
CA LYS A 295 -5.66 -16.97 11.17
C LYS A 295 -5.41 -15.54 11.68
N GLY A 296 -6.10 -15.14 12.75
CA GLY A 296 -5.96 -13.82 13.36
C GLY A 296 -6.91 -12.75 12.83
N GLY A 297 -7.92 -13.13 12.04
CA GLY A 297 -8.98 -12.24 11.60
C GLY A 297 -9.96 -11.88 12.73
N GLN A 298 -10.85 -10.94 12.43
CA GLN A 298 -11.86 -10.52 13.40
C GLN A 298 -12.86 -11.65 13.69
N PRO A 299 -13.36 -11.76 14.96
CA PRO A 299 -14.44 -12.66 15.29
C PRO A 299 -15.69 -12.39 14.46
N LYS A 300 -16.50 -13.43 14.22
CA LYS A 300 -17.72 -13.32 13.38
C LYS A 300 -18.77 -12.35 13.97
N ASP A 301 -18.75 -12.15 15.28
CA ASP A 301 -19.66 -11.26 15.99
C ASP A 301 -19.08 -9.85 16.21
N PHE A 302 -17.89 -9.57 15.73
CA PHE A 302 -17.27 -8.24 15.77
C PHE A 302 -17.91 -7.34 14.71
N GLU A 303 -18.43 -6.20 15.15
CA GLU A 303 -19.07 -5.21 14.27
C GLU A 303 -18.16 -4.02 14.02
N LEU A 304 -17.44 -4.09 12.90
CA LEU A 304 -16.53 -3.02 12.45
C LEU A 304 -17.33 -1.81 11.93
N GLY A 305 -16.98 -0.63 12.44
CA GLY A 305 -17.41 0.67 11.90
C GLY A 305 -16.21 1.48 11.44
N MET A 306 -16.50 2.59 10.74
CA MET A 306 -15.49 3.53 10.27
C MET A 306 -15.96 4.97 10.48
N LEU A 307 -15.02 5.82 10.91
CA LEU A 307 -15.21 7.24 11.17
C LEU A 307 -14.23 8.07 10.35
N ASN A 308 -14.55 9.32 10.13
CA ASN A 308 -13.55 10.33 9.80
C ASN A 308 -12.86 10.84 11.08
N TYR A 309 -11.62 11.31 10.96
CA TYR A 309 -10.93 11.95 12.08
C TYR A 309 -11.66 13.22 12.51
N PRO A 310 -11.53 13.63 13.79
CA PRO A 310 -12.30 14.74 14.31
C PRO A 310 -11.90 16.07 13.65
N MET A 311 -12.92 16.90 13.43
CA MET A 311 -12.72 18.24 12.85
C MET A 311 -12.25 19.22 13.92
N MET A 312 -11.05 19.78 13.72
CA MET A 312 -10.55 20.89 14.51
C MET A 312 -11.30 22.18 14.18
N LYS A 313 -11.46 23.07 15.17
CA LYS A 313 -12.07 24.39 14.96
C LYS A 313 -11.28 25.15 13.88
N ASP A 314 -12.00 25.82 13.00
CA ASP A 314 -11.42 26.61 11.86
C ASP A 314 -10.48 25.81 10.96
N GLY A 315 -10.66 24.48 10.90
CA GLY A 315 -9.85 23.59 10.07
C GLY A 315 -10.03 23.85 8.58
N LYS A 316 -8.91 23.85 7.84
CA LYS A 316 -8.86 24.08 6.38
C LYS A 316 -8.92 22.80 5.56
N GLY A 317 -8.69 21.64 6.19
CA GLY A 317 -8.67 20.32 5.55
C GLY A 317 -9.99 19.56 5.60
N ALA A 318 -11.13 20.26 5.68
CA ALA A 318 -12.44 19.62 5.68
C ALA A 318 -12.60 18.67 4.49
N ASN A 319 -13.02 17.42 4.76
CA ASN A 319 -13.14 16.35 3.78
C ASN A 319 -11.84 15.95 3.06
N GLN A 320 -10.69 16.28 3.61
CA GLN A 320 -9.39 15.79 3.12
C GLN A 320 -8.97 14.54 3.89
N LYS A 321 -8.36 13.60 3.20
CA LYS A 321 -7.72 12.41 3.76
C LYS A 321 -6.46 12.08 2.99
N TYR A 322 -5.51 11.47 3.67
CA TYR A 322 -4.32 10.93 3.02
C TYR A 322 -4.63 9.66 2.23
N ILE A 323 -3.95 9.53 1.10
CA ILE A 323 -3.91 8.29 0.32
C ILE A 323 -2.48 8.00 -0.11
N GLY A 324 -2.06 6.75 0.01
CA GLY A 324 -0.77 6.26 -0.48
C GLY A 324 -0.96 5.06 -1.40
N TYR A 325 -0.07 4.92 -2.39
CA TYR A 325 -0.06 3.81 -3.35
C TYR A 325 1.19 2.95 -3.12
N GLN A 326 1.26 2.33 -1.94
CA GLN A 326 2.49 1.64 -1.48
C GLN A 326 2.64 0.24 -2.07
N GLY A 327 1.60 -0.59 -1.96
CA GLY A 327 1.63 -1.95 -2.49
C GLY A 327 1.55 -1.97 -4.00
N SER A 328 2.66 -2.13 -4.67
CA SER A 328 2.75 -1.97 -6.12
C SER A 328 3.46 -3.14 -6.78
N LEU A 329 3.31 -3.25 -8.08
CA LEU A 329 3.96 -4.24 -8.92
C LEU A 329 4.94 -3.54 -9.85
N ALA A 330 6.21 -3.92 -9.78
CA ALA A 330 7.26 -3.46 -10.67
C ALA A 330 7.78 -4.60 -11.54
N VAL A 331 8.38 -4.24 -12.67
CA VAL A 331 9.02 -5.14 -13.63
C VAL A 331 10.52 -4.87 -13.63
N ALA A 332 11.33 -5.93 -13.65
CA ALA A 332 12.78 -5.81 -13.68
C ALA A 332 13.26 -5.32 -15.06
N ALA A 333 14.07 -4.25 -15.08
CA ALA A 333 14.61 -3.68 -16.32
C ALA A 333 15.63 -4.60 -17.00
N MET A 334 16.38 -5.37 -16.21
CA MET A 334 17.48 -6.21 -16.68
C MET A 334 17.06 -7.62 -17.08
N GLY A 335 15.77 -7.97 -16.94
CA GLY A 335 15.26 -9.30 -17.26
C GLY A 335 15.24 -9.60 -18.75
N PRO A 336 15.55 -10.84 -19.18
CA PRO A 336 15.50 -11.23 -20.59
C PRO A 336 14.08 -11.30 -21.16
N ASN A 337 13.07 -11.35 -20.27
CA ASN A 337 11.67 -11.59 -20.62
C ASN A 337 10.79 -10.34 -20.42
N LEU A 338 11.35 -9.15 -20.60
CA LEU A 338 10.71 -7.87 -20.28
C LEU A 338 9.29 -7.73 -20.86
N ALA A 339 9.08 -8.12 -22.13
CA ALA A 339 7.76 -8.02 -22.76
C ALA A 339 6.71 -8.91 -22.09
N LEU A 340 7.06 -10.14 -21.76
CA LEU A 340 6.16 -11.06 -21.03
C LEU A 340 5.92 -10.62 -19.59
N ALA A 341 6.94 -10.10 -18.92
CA ALA A 341 6.81 -9.52 -17.58
C ALA A 341 5.86 -8.31 -17.55
N MET A 342 5.91 -7.45 -18.58
CA MET A 342 4.93 -6.36 -18.78
C MET A 342 3.51 -6.89 -18.99
N GLU A 343 3.34 -8.02 -19.68
CA GLU A 343 2.02 -8.65 -19.85
C GLU A 343 1.46 -9.24 -18.55
N VAL A 344 2.31 -9.72 -17.62
CA VAL A 344 1.87 -10.08 -16.26
C VAL A 344 1.34 -8.84 -15.54
N ALA A 345 2.07 -7.72 -15.60
CA ALA A 345 1.65 -6.45 -15.02
C ALA A 345 0.35 -5.94 -15.67
N ASN A 346 0.20 -6.05 -16.98
CA ASN A 346 -1.04 -5.73 -17.70
C ASN A 346 -2.22 -6.62 -17.32
N THR A 347 -1.97 -7.89 -17.04
CA THR A 347 -3.01 -8.81 -16.56
C THR A 347 -3.47 -8.38 -15.16
N PHE A 348 -2.55 -7.90 -14.32
CA PHE A 348 -2.89 -7.34 -13.02
C PHE A 348 -3.68 -6.02 -13.15
N ALA A 349 -3.34 -5.17 -14.12
CA ALA A 349 -4.00 -3.88 -14.39
C ALA A 349 -5.40 -3.99 -15.03
N ASP A 350 -6.01 -5.18 -15.01
CA ASP A 350 -7.35 -5.39 -15.50
C ASP A 350 -8.41 -4.96 -14.46
N PRO A 351 -9.46 -4.17 -14.81
CA PRO A 351 -10.51 -3.77 -13.88
C PRO A 351 -11.22 -4.93 -13.17
N GLU A 352 -11.34 -6.10 -13.81
CA GLU A 352 -11.91 -7.29 -13.14
C GLU A 352 -10.98 -7.79 -12.03
N ILE A 353 -9.67 -7.70 -12.21
CA ILE A 353 -8.69 -8.00 -11.14
C ILE A 353 -8.76 -6.94 -10.06
N GLY A 354 -8.95 -5.66 -10.41
CA GLY A 354 -9.22 -4.59 -9.44
C GLY A 354 -10.46 -4.89 -8.58
N ASN A 355 -11.57 -5.28 -9.20
CA ASN A 355 -12.78 -5.70 -8.50
C ASN A 355 -12.55 -6.93 -7.61
N LEU A 356 -11.81 -7.92 -8.12
CA LEU A 356 -11.44 -9.11 -7.35
C LEU A 356 -10.58 -8.76 -6.14
N TRP A 357 -9.60 -7.86 -6.31
CA TRP A 357 -8.75 -7.35 -5.23
C TRP A 357 -9.59 -6.73 -4.12
N ALA A 358 -10.39 -5.72 -4.45
CA ALA A 358 -11.27 -5.05 -3.49
C ALA A 358 -12.24 -6.05 -2.83
N GLY A 359 -12.83 -6.96 -3.60
CA GLY A 359 -13.77 -7.96 -3.11
C GLY A 359 -13.16 -9.02 -2.18
N LYS A 360 -11.88 -9.37 -2.36
CA LYS A 360 -11.21 -10.36 -1.51
C LYS A 360 -10.55 -9.76 -0.27
N THR A 361 -10.11 -8.51 -0.38
CA THR A 361 -9.26 -7.90 0.67
C THR A 361 -9.96 -6.77 1.44
N GLY A 362 -10.95 -6.13 0.86
CA GLY A 362 -11.52 -4.87 1.36
C GLY A 362 -10.58 -3.66 1.16
N ILE A 363 -9.40 -3.88 0.57
CA ILE A 363 -8.42 -2.82 0.36
C ILE A 363 -8.67 -2.17 -1.00
N GLN A 364 -8.56 -0.84 -1.03
CA GLN A 364 -8.64 -0.11 -2.28
C GLN A 364 -7.43 -0.39 -3.18
N THR A 365 -7.58 -0.13 -4.46
CA THR A 365 -6.51 -0.35 -5.45
C THR A 365 -6.31 0.90 -6.29
N GLY A 366 -5.15 1.03 -6.92
CA GLY A 366 -4.89 2.03 -7.94
C GLY A 366 -5.45 1.64 -9.32
N ILE A 367 -6.04 0.45 -9.45
CA ILE A 367 -6.72 -0.01 -10.66
C ILE A 367 -8.16 0.46 -10.60
N LYS A 368 -8.72 0.95 -11.70
CA LYS A 368 -10.13 1.34 -11.78
C LYS A 368 -11.05 0.18 -11.45
N THR A 369 -12.02 0.41 -10.58
CA THR A 369 -12.98 -0.60 -10.12
C THR A 369 -14.41 -0.18 -10.43
N ASP A 370 -15.29 -1.15 -10.62
CA ASP A 370 -16.74 -0.96 -10.73
C ASP A 370 -17.40 -1.48 -9.44
N VAL A 371 -17.44 -0.65 -8.42
CA VAL A 371 -17.91 -1.01 -7.07
C VAL A 371 -19.29 -1.69 -7.06
N PRO A 372 -20.29 -1.24 -7.83
CA PRO A 372 -21.58 -1.96 -7.95
C PRO A 372 -21.46 -3.41 -8.39
N LYS A 373 -20.46 -3.75 -9.19
CA LYS A 373 -20.25 -5.11 -9.71
C LYS A 373 -19.39 -6.00 -8.80
N ILE A 374 -18.90 -5.48 -7.68
CA ILE A 374 -18.12 -6.29 -6.74
C ILE A 374 -19.05 -7.24 -6.00
N ASP A 375 -18.95 -8.55 -6.29
CA ASP A 375 -19.62 -9.61 -5.54
C ASP A 375 -18.67 -10.15 -4.46
N SER A 376 -19.04 -9.94 -3.19
CA SER A 376 -18.15 -10.27 -2.07
C SER A 376 -18.91 -10.39 -0.74
N PRO A 377 -18.52 -11.36 0.13
CA PRO A 377 -19.02 -11.44 1.51
C PRO A 377 -18.77 -10.19 2.34
N ILE A 378 -17.76 -9.39 1.97
CA ILE A 378 -17.40 -8.13 2.63
C ILE A 378 -17.92 -6.91 1.88
N LYS A 379 -18.89 -7.07 0.98
CA LYS A 379 -19.50 -5.96 0.22
C LYS A 379 -20.02 -4.86 1.14
N TRP A 380 -20.59 -5.22 2.29
CA TRP A 380 -21.03 -4.28 3.32
C TRP A 380 -19.93 -3.32 3.77
N TYR A 381 -18.67 -3.80 3.88
CA TYR A 381 -17.54 -2.95 4.25
C TYR A 381 -17.13 -2.06 3.07
N ILE A 382 -17.08 -2.61 1.87
CA ILE A 382 -16.75 -1.86 0.65
C ILE A 382 -17.74 -0.70 0.48
N ASP A 383 -19.03 -0.96 0.64
CA ASP A 383 -20.07 0.07 0.56
C ASP A 383 -19.92 1.12 1.67
N MET A 384 -19.65 0.69 2.91
CA MET A 384 -19.38 1.59 4.03
C MET A 384 -18.16 2.48 3.75
N PHE A 385 -17.06 1.92 3.24
CA PHE A 385 -15.87 2.68 2.88
C PHE A 385 -16.18 3.77 1.85
N HIS A 386 -16.88 3.42 0.78
CA HIS A 386 -17.26 4.37 -0.26
C HIS A 386 -18.28 5.40 0.23
N GLN A 387 -19.20 5.00 1.10
CA GLN A 387 -20.16 5.93 1.71
C GLN A 387 -19.49 6.96 2.60
N VAL A 388 -18.59 6.53 3.50
CA VAL A 388 -17.84 7.42 4.41
C VAL A 388 -16.94 8.35 3.63
N ASN A 389 -16.31 7.86 2.57
CA ASN A 389 -15.33 8.59 1.77
C ASN A 389 -15.91 9.27 0.51
N ARG A 390 -17.25 9.27 0.31
CA ARG A 390 -17.89 9.78 -0.92
C ARG A 390 -17.55 11.22 -1.29
N ASN A 391 -17.22 12.06 -0.31
CA ASN A 391 -16.89 13.48 -0.49
C ASN A 391 -15.40 13.77 -0.19
N THR A 392 -14.59 12.72 -0.05
CA THR A 392 -13.19 12.87 0.33
C THR A 392 -12.37 13.46 -0.80
N LYS A 393 -11.58 14.47 -0.46
CA LYS A 393 -10.53 15.05 -1.32
C LYS A 393 -9.23 14.37 -0.95
N TRP A 394 -8.84 13.40 -1.73
CA TRP A 394 -7.64 12.61 -1.49
C TRP A 394 -6.38 13.47 -1.62
N GLN A 395 -5.50 13.36 -0.64
CA GLN A 395 -4.18 13.99 -0.61
C GLN A 395 -3.13 12.91 -0.79
N ASP A 396 -2.30 13.05 -1.80
CA ASP A 396 -1.22 12.13 -2.17
C ASP A 396 -0.01 12.15 -1.21
N ILE A 397 -0.25 12.41 0.06
CA ILE A 397 0.74 12.52 1.12
C ILE A 397 0.30 11.69 2.33
N ALA A 398 0.41 10.37 2.23
CA ALA A 398 0.19 9.48 3.37
C ALA A 398 1.36 9.56 4.38
N VAL A 399 1.19 8.98 5.56
CA VAL A 399 2.25 8.94 6.60
C VAL A 399 3.56 8.37 6.04
N GLN A 400 3.49 7.34 5.21
CA GLN A 400 4.67 6.79 4.54
C GLN A 400 5.33 7.81 3.59
N THR A 401 4.54 8.70 2.99
CA THR A 401 5.07 9.76 2.13
C THR A 401 5.61 10.95 2.92
N PHE A 402 5.27 11.09 4.22
CA PHE A 402 5.99 12.00 5.11
C PHE A 402 7.47 11.64 5.15
N LYS A 403 7.80 10.35 5.34
CA LYS A 403 9.17 9.84 5.27
C LYS A 403 9.88 10.23 3.96
N LEU A 404 9.17 10.18 2.83
CA LEU A 404 9.73 10.53 1.52
C LEU A 404 9.88 12.04 1.29
N ASN A 405 9.12 12.86 2.01
CA ASN A 405 9.12 14.32 1.88
C ASN A 405 9.90 15.03 2.99
N MET A 406 10.20 14.33 4.09
CA MET A 406 11.09 14.82 5.15
C MET A 406 12.54 14.41 4.87
N LYS A 407 13.49 15.19 5.32
CA LYS A 407 14.88 14.72 5.42
C LYS A 407 14.96 13.57 6.42
N PRO A 408 15.83 12.55 6.22
CA PRO A 408 15.89 11.38 7.10
C PRO A 408 16.03 11.73 8.59
N GLU A 409 16.88 12.72 8.90
CA GLU A 409 17.10 13.17 10.28
C GLU A 409 15.86 13.82 10.90
N MET A 410 15.07 14.50 10.08
CA MET A 410 13.79 15.09 10.50
C MET A 410 12.74 14.00 10.77
N TRP A 411 12.72 12.96 9.95
CA TRP A 411 11.86 11.79 10.14
C TRP A 411 12.17 11.06 11.45
N GLU A 412 13.44 10.84 11.78
CA GLU A 412 13.83 10.20 13.04
C GLU A 412 13.33 11.00 14.27
N VAL A 413 13.44 12.33 14.23
CA VAL A 413 12.93 13.21 15.30
C VAL A 413 11.39 13.08 15.39
N TRP A 414 10.69 13.11 14.26
CA TRP A 414 9.25 12.95 14.19
C TRP A 414 8.79 11.63 14.80
N VAL A 415 9.39 10.50 14.37
CA VAL A 415 9.07 9.17 14.88
C VAL A 415 9.36 9.06 16.38
N SER A 416 10.52 9.52 16.85
CA SER A 416 10.88 9.48 18.26
C SER A 416 9.86 10.23 19.13
N ILE A 417 9.40 11.40 18.69
CA ILE A 417 8.38 12.19 19.40
C ILE A 417 7.04 11.47 19.46
N LEU A 418 6.57 10.95 18.34
CA LEU A 418 5.20 10.41 18.24
C LEU A 418 5.06 8.96 18.69
N ASN A 419 6.11 8.15 18.62
CA ASN A 419 6.06 6.77 19.08
C ASN A 419 6.49 6.60 20.55
N GLN A 420 7.33 7.48 21.07
CA GLN A 420 7.90 7.35 22.39
C GLN A 420 7.66 8.59 23.28
N GLY A 421 8.06 9.76 22.80
CA GLY A 421 8.11 10.99 23.59
C GLY A 421 6.75 11.40 24.17
N LEU A 422 5.79 11.68 23.31
CA LEU A 422 4.46 12.12 23.70
C LEU A 422 3.63 10.98 24.32
N PRO A 423 3.51 9.77 23.72
CA PRO A 423 2.67 8.71 24.27
C PRO A 423 3.10 8.25 25.66
N ASN A 424 4.40 8.19 25.95
CA ASN A 424 4.92 7.84 27.28
C ASN A 424 5.00 9.04 28.23
N LYS A 425 4.51 10.20 27.84
CA LYS A 425 4.55 11.45 28.63
C LYS A 425 5.97 11.89 29.02
N LEU A 426 6.98 11.49 28.25
CA LEU A 426 8.37 11.86 28.47
C LEU A 426 8.64 13.34 28.14
N ILE A 427 7.89 13.90 27.19
CA ILE A 427 7.96 15.31 26.77
C ILE A 427 6.56 15.89 26.65
N GLY A 428 6.43 17.21 26.82
CA GLY A 428 5.21 17.96 26.56
C GLY A 428 5.03 18.35 25.09
N ALA A 429 3.86 18.90 24.75
CA ALA A 429 3.57 19.36 23.39
C ALA A 429 4.55 20.47 22.93
N ASP A 430 4.81 21.44 23.80
CA ASP A 430 5.71 22.58 23.45
C ASP A 430 7.16 22.11 23.27
N GLU A 431 7.65 21.19 24.12
CA GLU A 431 8.99 20.58 23.95
C GLU A 431 9.08 19.73 22.66
N ALA A 432 8.02 19.00 22.33
CA ALA A 432 7.96 18.25 21.07
C ALA A 432 8.10 19.18 19.87
N LEU A 433 7.39 20.31 19.90
CA LEU A 433 7.45 21.33 18.84
C LEU A 433 8.81 22.04 18.80
N ASP A 434 9.47 22.28 19.97
CA ASP A 434 10.82 22.82 20.03
C ASP A 434 11.83 21.90 19.34
N LYS A 435 11.74 20.59 19.61
CA LYS A 435 12.62 19.59 18.99
C LYS A 435 12.40 19.52 17.47
N LEU A 436 11.14 19.54 17.01
CA LEU A 436 10.81 19.54 15.58
C LEU A 436 11.29 20.81 14.88
N GLU A 437 11.11 21.97 15.50
CA GLU A 437 11.56 23.24 14.92
C GLU A 437 13.09 23.34 14.88
N ALA A 438 13.77 22.89 15.93
CA ALA A 438 15.23 22.83 15.96
C ALA A 438 15.77 21.91 14.85
N ALA A 439 15.15 20.75 14.66
CA ALA A 439 15.50 19.84 13.57
C ALA A 439 15.23 20.48 12.19
N ARG A 440 14.09 21.13 12.00
CA ARG A 440 13.76 21.86 10.77
C ARG A 440 14.83 22.92 10.43
N LEU A 441 15.24 23.71 11.40
CA LEU A 441 16.25 24.78 11.21
C LEU A 441 17.64 24.20 10.93
N LYS A 442 17.99 23.08 11.57
CA LYS A 442 19.29 22.42 11.41
C LYS A 442 19.42 21.73 10.05
N PHE A 443 18.34 21.13 9.58
CA PHE A 443 18.32 20.30 8.37
C PHE A 443 17.58 20.95 7.19
N LYS A 444 17.38 22.26 7.21
CA LYS A 444 16.73 23.04 6.15
C LYS A 444 17.53 23.07 4.83
#